data_304ccfd9112230af3b3eb5dfcc444362
#
_entry.id   304ccfd9112230af3b3eb5dfcc444362
#
_cell.length_a   1.000
_cell.length_b   1.000
_cell.length_c   1.000
_cell.angle_alpha   90.00
_cell.angle_beta   90.00
_cell.angle_gamma   90.00
#
_symmetry.space_group_name_H-M   'P 1'
#
loop_
_entity.id
_entity.type
_entity.pdbx_description
1 polymer ?
#
loop_
_entity_poly.entity_id
_entity_poly.type
_entity_poly.pdbx_seq_one_letter_code
_entity_poly.pdbx_strand_id
1 'polypeptide(L)'
;IMIIITFLGTGTSQGIPVIGSQHPVCLSENPKDIRLRSSVMIQWNNLNYVIDCGPDFRQQMLRASCQNLDGILFTHEHADHTSGIDDIRPFFFRQGDMPIYASDRVVTDLKRRFSYIFKTDDKYPGTPSVDIHTVKKNTVFFLGGKRVVPVEVMHGQLPVMGFRIDNFCYLTDVKTIEKDELNKLKDC
;
A
#
# COMPACT_ATOMS: atom_id res chain seq x y z
N ILE A 1 4.25 22.62 -3.57
CA ILE A 1 3.30 21.74 -4.28
C ILE A 1 2.51 21.01 -3.21
N MET A 2 1.19 21.18 -3.22
CA MET A 2 0.27 20.56 -2.27
C MET A 2 0.18 19.05 -2.52
N ILE A 3 0.24 18.26 -1.44
CA ILE A 3 -0.05 16.83 -1.46
C ILE A 3 -1.52 16.64 -1.07
N ILE A 4 -2.22 15.79 -1.81
CA ILE A 4 -3.59 15.36 -1.47
C ILE A 4 -3.50 13.94 -0.91
N ILE A 5 -4.10 13.71 0.24
CA ILE A 5 -4.15 12.41 0.91
C ILE A 5 -5.59 11.93 0.90
N THR A 6 -5.82 10.75 0.34
CA THR A 6 -7.12 10.10 0.32
C THR A 6 -7.04 8.77 1.06
N PHE A 7 -7.73 8.65 2.20
CA PHE A 7 -7.85 7.38 2.90
C PHE A 7 -8.77 6.45 2.11
N LEU A 8 -8.21 5.36 1.59
CA LEU A 8 -8.93 4.36 0.81
C LEU A 8 -9.60 3.32 1.69
N GLY A 9 -9.02 3.06 2.85
CA GLY A 9 -9.55 2.18 3.87
C GLY A 9 -8.93 2.45 5.23
N THR A 10 -9.73 2.30 6.28
CA THR A 10 -9.36 2.53 7.68
C THR A 10 -9.83 1.38 8.58
N GLY A 11 -10.18 0.25 7.99
CA GLY A 11 -10.53 -0.97 8.70
C GLY A 11 -9.30 -1.74 9.16
N THR A 12 -9.53 -2.80 9.95
CA THR A 12 -8.51 -3.76 10.34
C THR A 12 -8.28 -4.79 9.21
N SER A 13 -7.47 -5.80 9.47
CA SER A 13 -7.21 -6.91 8.54
C SER A 13 -8.47 -7.61 8.01
N GLN A 14 -9.59 -7.53 8.72
CA GLN A 14 -10.86 -8.11 8.30
C GLN A 14 -11.82 -7.09 7.66
N GLY A 15 -11.51 -5.80 7.75
CA GLY A 15 -12.44 -4.73 7.39
C GLY A 15 -13.63 -4.64 8.35
N ILE A 16 -14.56 -3.72 8.09
CA ILE A 16 -15.84 -3.59 8.79
C ILE A 16 -16.93 -3.49 7.71
N PRO A 17 -18.02 -4.28 7.78
CA PRO A 17 -18.33 -5.32 8.79
C PRO A 17 -17.44 -6.57 8.68
N VAL A 18 -17.24 -7.23 9.82
CA VAL A 18 -16.56 -8.52 9.90
C VAL A 18 -17.56 -9.63 9.56
N ILE A 19 -17.15 -10.60 8.74
CA ILE A 19 -17.99 -11.71 8.30
C ILE A 19 -18.57 -12.46 9.52
N GLY A 20 -19.91 -12.57 9.57
CA GLY A 20 -20.63 -13.28 10.62
C GLY A 20 -20.71 -12.57 11.98
N SER A 21 -20.13 -11.38 12.11
CA SER A 21 -20.17 -10.62 13.37
C SER A 21 -21.57 -10.08 13.65
N GLN A 22 -22.01 -10.24 14.90
CA GLN A 22 -23.25 -9.63 15.43
C GLN A 22 -22.99 -8.34 16.21
N HIS A 23 -21.77 -7.81 16.14
CA HIS A 23 -21.43 -6.55 16.79
C HIS A 23 -22.25 -5.41 16.19
N PRO A 24 -22.82 -4.47 16.99
CA PRO A 24 -23.67 -3.40 16.48
C PRO A 24 -23.07 -2.59 15.34
N VAL A 25 -21.76 -2.31 15.36
CA VAL A 25 -21.06 -1.62 14.29
C VAL A 25 -21.07 -2.42 12.97
N CYS A 26 -20.99 -3.75 13.05
CA CYS A 26 -21.04 -4.63 11.87
C CYS A 26 -22.46 -4.79 11.29
N LEU A 27 -23.48 -4.50 12.09
CA LEU A 27 -24.90 -4.51 11.70
C LEU A 27 -25.40 -3.11 11.33
N SER A 28 -24.57 -2.09 11.45
CA SER A 28 -24.93 -0.72 11.19
C SER A 28 -25.23 -0.48 9.71
N GLU A 29 -26.27 0.26 9.41
CA GLU A 29 -26.59 0.76 8.07
C GLU A 29 -25.86 2.10 7.75
N ASN A 30 -25.13 2.67 8.70
CA ASN A 30 -24.39 3.90 8.49
C ASN A 30 -23.18 3.65 7.59
N PRO A 31 -23.07 4.32 6.42
CA PRO A 31 -21.92 4.14 5.51
C PRO A 31 -20.56 4.43 6.14
N LYS A 32 -20.50 5.23 7.21
CA LYS A 32 -19.27 5.54 7.94
C LYS A 32 -18.74 4.35 8.75
N ASP A 33 -19.57 3.37 9.01
CA ASP A 33 -19.18 2.13 9.71
C ASP A 33 -18.66 1.05 8.73
N ILE A 34 -18.81 1.28 7.43
CA ILE A 34 -18.25 0.41 6.39
C ILE A 34 -16.81 0.85 6.13
N ARG A 35 -15.84 0.03 6.55
CA ARG A 35 -14.42 0.36 6.46
C ARG A 35 -13.67 -0.75 5.73
N LEU A 36 -13.12 -0.42 4.56
CA LEU A 36 -12.22 -1.29 3.80
C LEU A 36 -10.87 -1.40 4.54
N ARG A 37 -10.07 -2.42 4.21
CA ARG A 37 -8.72 -2.63 4.78
C ARG A 37 -7.85 -1.43 4.56
N SER A 38 -6.90 -1.23 5.48
CA SER A 38 -6.03 -0.05 5.51
C SER A 38 -5.29 0.17 4.20
N SER A 39 -5.47 1.34 3.62
CA SER A 39 -4.71 1.82 2.46
C SER A 39 -4.92 3.33 2.29
N VAL A 40 -3.98 4.00 1.66
CA VAL A 40 -4.03 5.43 1.38
C VAL A 40 -3.51 5.73 -0.01
N MET A 41 -4.14 6.68 -0.70
CA MET A 41 -3.65 7.25 -1.95
C MET A 41 -3.05 8.63 -1.68
N ILE A 42 -1.87 8.86 -2.24
CA ILE A 42 -1.13 10.12 -2.13
C ILE A 42 -0.95 10.69 -3.52
N GLN A 43 -1.32 11.96 -3.71
CA GLN A 43 -1.38 12.58 -5.01
C GLN A 43 -0.67 13.95 -5.04
N TRP A 44 0.09 14.22 -6.09
CA TRP A 44 0.65 15.54 -6.42
C TRP A 44 1.01 15.59 -7.91
N ASN A 45 0.93 16.76 -8.53
CA ASN A 45 1.31 16.98 -9.94
C ASN A 45 0.73 15.93 -10.91
N ASN A 46 -0.53 15.53 -10.72
CA ASN A 46 -1.20 14.48 -11.48
C ASN A 46 -0.57 13.07 -11.33
N LEU A 47 0.34 12.88 -10.38
CA LEU A 47 0.87 11.58 -10.02
C LEU A 47 0.06 10.98 -8.87
N ASN A 48 -0.18 9.67 -8.93
CA ASN A 48 -0.97 8.92 -7.96
C ASN A 48 -0.14 7.73 -7.45
N TYR A 49 0.09 7.69 -6.15
CA TYR A 49 0.74 6.56 -5.48
C TYR A 49 -0.19 5.99 -4.43
N VAL A 50 -0.20 4.68 -4.29
CA VAL A 50 -0.98 3.98 -3.25
C VAL A 50 -0.04 3.28 -2.29
N ILE A 51 -0.32 3.38 -0.99
CA ILE A 51 0.35 2.58 0.04
C ILE A 51 -0.57 1.43 0.39
N ASP A 52 -0.08 0.22 0.18
CA ASP A 52 -0.71 -1.08 0.31
C ASP A 52 -1.84 -1.36 -0.70
N CYS A 53 -1.81 -2.59 -1.20
CA CYS A 53 -2.69 -3.14 -2.23
C CYS A 53 -3.36 -4.41 -1.69
N GLY A 54 -4.27 -4.23 -0.73
CA GLY A 54 -5.00 -5.33 -0.08
C GLY A 54 -6.16 -5.88 -0.93
N PRO A 55 -6.96 -6.81 -0.38
CA PRO A 55 -8.06 -7.46 -1.12
C PRO A 55 -9.13 -6.48 -1.61
N ASP A 56 -9.23 -5.31 -1.01
CA ASP A 56 -10.21 -4.28 -1.36
C ASP A 56 -9.71 -3.31 -2.44
N PHE A 57 -8.49 -3.50 -2.96
CA PHE A 57 -7.83 -2.57 -3.88
C PHE A 57 -8.69 -2.19 -5.08
N ARG A 58 -9.31 -3.16 -5.74
CA ARG A 58 -10.22 -2.89 -6.86
C ARG A 58 -11.34 -1.93 -6.46
N GLN A 59 -12.02 -2.20 -5.36
CA GLN A 59 -13.11 -1.34 -4.87
C GLN A 59 -12.60 0.04 -4.47
N GLN A 60 -11.42 0.12 -3.86
CA GLN A 60 -10.77 1.37 -3.46
C GLN A 60 -10.44 2.24 -4.68
N MET A 61 -9.88 1.66 -5.74
CA MET A 61 -9.57 2.39 -6.98
C MET A 61 -10.83 2.87 -7.71
N LEU A 62 -11.87 2.05 -7.77
CA LEU A 62 -13.16 2.45 -8.36
C LEU A 62 -13.79 3.60 -7.58
N ARG A 63 -13.82 3.53 -6.25
CA ARG A 63 -14.38 4.59 -5.40
C ARG A 63 -13.61 5.90 -5.49
N ALA A 64 -12.28 5.81 -5.61
CA ALA A 64 -11.42 6.98 -5.81
C ALA A 64 -11.40 7.49 -7.25
N SER A 65 -12.08 6.83 -8.19
CA SER A 65 -12.05 7.14 -9.63
C SER A 65 -10.61 7.24 -10.18
N CYS A 66 -9.72 6.38 -9.67
CA CYS A 66 -8.30 6.39 -10.03
C CYS A 66 -8.11 5.88 -11.47
N GLN A 67 -7.72 6.76 -12.39
CA GLN A 67 -7.52 6.43 -13.80
C GLN A 67 -6.08 5.97 -14.08
N ASN A 68 -5.10 6.58 -13.42
CA ASN A 68 -3.68 6.30 -13.57
C ASN A 68 -3.08 6.02 -12.20
N LEU A 69 -2.10 5.13 -12.14
CA LEU A 69 -1.38 4.79 -10.92
C LEU A 69 0.13 4.74 -11.23
N ASP A 70 0.89 5.61 -10.57
CA ASP A 70 2.31 5.78 -10.84
C ASP A 70 3.20 4.87 -9.97
N GLY A 71 2.62 4.20 -8.99
CA GLY A 71 3.31 3.19 -8.20
C GLY A 71 2.57 2.78 -6.94
N ILE A 72 2.99 1.63 -6.40
CA ILE A 72 2.47 1.08 -5.15
C ILE A 72 3.64 0.90 -4.18
N LEU A 73 3.47 1.41 -2.95
CA LEU A 73 4.39 1.21 -1.85
C LEU A 73 3.82 0.13 -0.93
N PHE A 74 4.59 -0.88 -0.61
CA PHE A 74 4.16 -1.94 0.31
C PHE A 74 4.82 -1.77 1.68
N THR A 75 4.00 -1.80 2.72
CA THR A 75 4.47 -1.68 4.10
C THR A 75 5.03 -2.99 4.62
N HIS A 76 4.34 -4.08 4.39
CA HIS A 76 4.73 -5.45 4.78
C HIS A 76 3.93 -6.51 4.00
N GLU A 77 4.25 -7.78 4.22
CA GLU A 77 3.75 -8.89 3.41
C GLU A 77 2.39 -9.47 3.81
N HIS A 78 1.74 -9.01 4.88
CA HIS A 78 0.44 -9.56 5.28
C HIS A 78 -0.60 -9.46 4.16
N ALA A 79 -1.52 -10.42 4.13
CA ALA A 79 -2.48 -10.59 3.03
C ALA A 79 -3.41 -9.38 2.86
N ASP A 80 -3.82 -8.76 3.94
CA ASP A 80 -4.68 -7.58 3.94
C ASP A 80 -4.00 -6.32 3.37
N HIS A 81 -2.67 -6.34 3.21
CA HIS A 81 -1.88 -5.28 2.58
C HIS A 81 -1.41 -5.60 1.17
N THR A 82 -1.50 -6.85 0.71
CA THR A 82 -0.83 -7.30 -0.52
C THR A 82 -1.69 -8.11 -1.48
N SER A 83 -2.82 -8.70 -1.04
CA SER A 83 -3.55 -9.68 -1.84
C SER A 83 -4.32 -9.11 -3.03
N GLY A 84 -4.37 -7.79 -3.19
CA GLY A 84 -5.00 -7.13 -4.34
C GLY A 84 -4.07 -6.90 -5.53
N ILE A 85 -2.82 -7.36 -5.47
CA ILE A 85 -1.81 -7.06 -6.49
C ILE A 85 -2.22 -7.52 -7.91
N ASP A 86 -3.05 -8.53 -8.06
CA ASP A 86 -3.53 -8.95 -9.38
C ASP A 86 -4.46 -7.90 -10.04
N ASP A 87 -5.13 -7.08 -9.25
CA ASP A 87 -6.02 -6.01 -9.72
C ASP A 87 -5.26 -4.80 -10.32
N ILE A 88 -3.92 -4.85 -10.40
CA ILE A 88 -3.13 -3.87 -11.15
C ILE A 88 -3.29 -4.04 -12.68
N ARG A 89 -3.86 -5.14 -13.15
CA ARG A 89 -4.00 -5.46 -14.59
C ARG A 89 -4.54 -4.32 -15.44
N PRO A 90 -5.63 -3.63 -15.07
CA PRO A 90 -6.16 -2.54 -15.91
C PRO A 90 -5.18 -1.38 -16.05
N PHE A 91 -4.35 -1.13 -15.02
CA PHE A 91 -3.29 -0.13 -15.10
C PHE A 91 -2.15 -0.64 -16.00
N PHE A 92 -1.69 -1.88 -15.79
CA PHE A 92 -0.65 -2.50 -16.62
C PHE A 92 -0.98 -2.43 -18.12
N PHE A 93 -2.21 -2.76 -18.52
CA PHE A 93 -2.61 -2.72 -19.93
C PHE A 93 -2.58 -1.31 -20.53
N ARG A 94 -2.74 -0.28 -19.72
CA ARG A 94 -2.73 1.11 -20.20
C ARG A 94 -1.39 1.80 -20.05
N GLN A 95 -0.60 1.41 -19.06
CA GLN A 95 0.57 2.15 -18.63
C GLN A 95 1.88 1.35 -18.71
N GLY A 96 1.82 0.03 -18.91
CA GLY A 96 2.98 -0.87 -18.81
C GLY A 96 3.24 -1.35 -17.39
N ASP A 97 4.45 -1.78 -17.11
CA ASP A 97 4.85 -2.37 -15.84
C ASP A 97 4.55 -1.44 -14.66
N MET A 98 3.92 -1.99 -13.63
CA MET A 98 3.57 -1.24 -12.43
C MET A 98 4.79 -1.09 -11.51
N PRO A 99 5.26 0.15 -11.24
CA PRO A 99 6.31 0.35 -10.24
C PRO A 99 5.83 -0.06 -8.84
N ILE A 100 6.60 -0.94 -8.19
CA ILE A 100 6.36 -1.31 -6.80
C ILE A 100 7.58 -1.00 -5.94
N TYR A 101 7.34 -0.45 -4.78
CA TYR A 101 8.35 -0.03 -3.80
C TYR A 101 8.16 -0.87 -2.54
N ALA A 102 9.09 -1.78 -2.27
CA ALA A 102 8.96 -2.71 -1.16
C ALA A 102 10.33 -3.15 -0.63
N SER A 103 10.39 -3.60 0.62
CA SER A 103 11.59 -4.23 1.16
C SER A 103 11.86 -5.59 0.48
N ASP A 104 13.11 -6.04 0.49
CA ASP A 104 13.50 -7.34 -0.07
C ASP A 104 12.66 -8.50 0.48
N ARG A 105 12.29 -8.44 1.76
CA ARG A 105 11.45 -9.44 2.41
C ARG A 105 10.05 -9.48 1.79
N VAL A 106 9.43 -8.32 1.60
CA VAL A 106 8.10 -8.21 0.97
C VAL A 106 8.15 -8.67 -0.48
N VAL A 107 9.16 -8.25 -1.24
CA VAL A 107 9.37 -8.70 -2.62
C VAL A 107 9.51 -10.22 -2.71
N THR A 108 10.27 -10.83 -1.79
CA THR A 108 10.45 -12.29 -1.73
C THR A 108 9.11 -13.01 -1.50
N ASP A 109 8.30 -12.51 -0.58
CA ASP A 109 7.00 -13.09 -0.30
C ASP A 109 5.99 -12.89 -1.45
N LEU A 110 5.97 -11.71 -2.06
CA LEU A 110 5.16 -11.44 -3.26
C LEU A 110 5.52 -12.39 -4.41
N LYS A 111 6.81 -12.57 -4.68
CA LYS A 111 7.30 -13.53 -5.70
C LYS A 111 6.85 -14.95 -5.43
N ARG A 112 6.83 -15.36 -4.16
CA ARG A 112 6.37 -16.70 -3.76
C ARG A 112 4.87 -16.89 -3.98
N ARG A 113 4.04 -15.90 -3.57
CA ARG A 113 2.57 -16.00 -3.62
C ARG A 113 1.99 -15.69 -4.99
N PHE A 114 2.59 -14.78 -5.71
CA PHE A 114 2.11 -14.29 -7.01
C PHE A 114 3.15 -14.52 -8.11
N SER A 115 3.79 -15.69 -8.10
CA SER A 115 4.91 -16.02 -8.98
C SER A 115 4.66 -15.70 -10.46
N TYR A 116 3.42 -15.84 -10.93
CA TYR A 116 3.01 -15.55 -12.29
C TYR A 116 3.18 -14.08 -12.69
N ILE A 117 3.05 -13.13 -11.75
CA ILE A 117 3.25 -11.68 -11.98
C ILE A 117 4.75 -11.38 -12.21
N PHE A 118 5.62 -12.10 -11.49
CA PHE A 118 7.06 -11.87 -11.46
C PHE A 118 7.85 -12.72 -12.46
N LYS A 119 7.20 -13.60 -13.22
CA LYS A 119 7.86 -14.35 -14.29
C LYS A 119 8.35 -13.41 -15.39
N THR A 120 9.55 -13.68 -15.92
CA THR A 120 10.09 -13.02 -17.12
C THR A 120 9.74 -13.78 -18.39
N ASP A 121 9.67 -15.11 -18.30
CA ASP A 121 9.45 -16.02 -19.42
C ASP A 121 8.13 -16.77 -19.26
N ASP A 122 7.54 -17.21 -20.37
CA ASP A 122 6.29 -18.00 -20.42
C ASP A 122 5.14 -17.39 -19.59
N LYS A 123 4.99 -16.06 -19.65
CA LYS A 123 3.84 -15.43 -19.04
C LYS A 123 2.56 -15.75 -19.79
N TYR A 124 1.54 -16.14 -19.05
CA TYR A 124 0.19 -16.24 -19.61
C TYR A 124 -0.25 -14.86 -20.15
N PRO A 125 -0.79 -14.80 -21.37
CA PRO A 125 -1.29 -13.54 -21.95
C PRO A 125 -2.29 -12.86 -21.00
N GLY A 126 -2.09 -11.57 -20.75
CA GLY A 126 -2.92 -10.79 -19.84
C GLY A 126 -2.47 -10.81 -18.37
N THR A 127 -1.38 -11.47 -18.04
CA THR A 127 -0.73 -11.38 -16.74
C THR A 127 -0.03 -10.03 -16.59
N PRO A 128 -0.27 -9.27 -15.51
CA PRO A 128 0.42 -8.01 -15.29
C PRO A 128 1.91 -8.23 -14.99
N SER A 129 2.69 -7.18 -15.17
CA SER A 129 4.10 -7.12 -14.77
C SER A 129 4.32 -5.97 -13.80
N VAL A 130 5.40 -6.08 -13.05
CA VAL A 130 5.82 -5.06 -12.09
C VAL A 130 7.28 -4.67 -12.31
N ASP A 131 7.59 -3.40 -12.05
CA ASP A 131 8.96 -2.88 -11.96
C ASP A 131 9.31 -2.73 -10.47
N ILE A 132 10.35 -3.44 -10.02
CA ILE A 132 10.66 -3.58 -8.60
C ILE A 132 11.69 -2.55 -8.17
N HIS A 133 11.32 -1.72 -7.21
CA HIS A 133 12.20 -0.77 -6.52
C HIS A 133 12.37 -1.18 -5.06
N THR A 134 13.55 -1.67 -4.70
CA THR A 134 13.83 -2.10 -3.34
C THR A 134 13.94 -0.92 -2.38
N VAL A 135 13.13 -0.94 -1.32
CA VAL A 135 13.18 0.03 -0.22
C VAL A 135 14.01 -0.54 0.92
N LYS A 136 14.96 0.27 1.41
CA LYS A 136 15.81 -0.07 2.56
C LYS A 136 15.58 0.90 3.70
N LYS A 137 15.57 0.38 4.94
CA LYS A 137 15.63 1.21 6.15
C LYS A 137 16.77 2.22 6.01
N ASN A 138 16.56 3.45 6.38
CA ASN A 138 17.54 4.54 6.35
C ASN A 138 18.03 4.99 4.94
N THR A 139 17.45 4.46 3.87
CA THR A 139 17.78 4.90 2.51
C THR A 139 16.61 5.68 1.92
N VAL A 140 16.81 6.96 1.76
CA VAL A 140 15.84 7.85 1.11
C VAL A 140 15.73 7.50 -0.37
N PHE A 141 14.51 7.58 -0.90
CA PHE A 141 14.25 7.46 -2.33
C PHE A 141 13.31 8.57 -2.80
N PHE A 142 13.01 8.61 -4.09
CA PHE A 142 12.21 9.68 -4.67
C PHE A 142 11.03 9.13 -5.47
N LEU A 143 9.88 9.77 -5.33
CA LEU A 143 8.66 9.51 -6.09
C LEU A 143 8.24 10.80 -6.79
N GLY A 144 8.27 10.83 -8.11
CA GLY A 144 7.86 12.00 -8.88
C GLY A 144 8.52 13.31 -8.40
N GLY A 145 9.81 13.24 -8.05
CA GLY A 145 10.59 14.36 -7.54
C GLY A 145 10.45 14.65 -6.04
N LYS A 146 9.51 14.01 -5.34
CA LYS A 146 9.37 14.15 -3.88
C LYS A 146 10.23 13.14 -3.13
N ARG A 147 10.88 13.64 -2.07
CA ARG A 147 11.71 12.85 -1.18
C ARG A 147 10.84 11.98 -0.28
N VAL A 148 11.12 10.68 -0.24
CA VAL A 148 10.46 9.72 0.64
C VAL A 148 11.45 9.16 1.65
N VAL A 149 11.09 9.24 2.92
CA VAL A 149 11.89 8.70 4.03
C VAL A 149 11.20 7.45 4.56
N PRO A 150 11.83 6.26 4.44
CA PRO A 150 11.32 5.06 5.09
C PRO A 150 11.40 5.19 6.62
N VAL A 151 10.31 4.80 7.29
CA VAL A 151 10.19 4.78 8.75
C VAL A 151 9.84 3.37 9.18
N GLU A 152 10.76 2.68 9.84
CA GLU A 152 10.51 1.32 10.28
C GLU A 152 9.79 1.31 11.63
N VAL A 153 8.68 0.58 11.69
CA VAL A 153 7.94 0.31 12.91
C VAL A 153 7.81 -1.19 13.12
N MET A 154 7.46 -1.61 14.33
CA MET A 154 7.35 -3.03 14.66
C MET A 154 5.90 -3.43 14.90
N HIS A 155 5.46 -4.47 14.20
CA HIS A 155 4.22 -5.20 14.43
C HIS A 155 4.53 -6.51 15.17
N GLY A 156 4.66 -6.44 16.49
CA GLY A 156 5.28 -7.51 17.26
C GLY A 156 6.77 -7.64 16.94
N GLN A 157 7.16 -8.76 16.33
CA GLN A 157 8.52 -8.99 15.86
C GLN A 157 8.69 -8.71 14.36
N LEU A 158 7.60 -8.37 13.66
CA LEU A 158 7.60 -8.11 12.24
C LEU A 158 7.93 -6.64 11.98
N PRO A 159 9.02 -6.32 11.25
CA PRO A 159 9.27 -4.96 10.81
C PRO A 159 8.31 -4.57 9.69
N VAL A 160 7.68 -3.41 9.84
CA VAL A 160 6.73 -2.81 8.91
C VAL A 160 7.29 -1.48 8.44
N MET A 161 7.25 -1.21 7.14
CA MET A 161 7.78 0.02 6.58
C MET A 161 6.68 1.07 6.48
N GLY A 162 6.85 2.18 7.19
CA GLY A 162 6.10 3.39 6.95
C GLY A 162 6.82 4.32 5.98
N PHE A 163 6.12 5.34 5.52
CA PHE A 163 6.65 6.27 4.52
C PHE A 163 6.33 7.71 4.90
N ARG A 164 7.36 8.53 5.03
CA ARG A 164 7.23 9.97 5.21
C ARG A 164 7.49 10.70 3.90
N ILE A 165 6.57 11.58 3.52
CA ILE A 165 6.65 12.46 2.35
C ILE A 165 6.30 13.88 2.83
N ASP A 166 7.24 14.79 2.73
CA ASP A 166 7.13 16.15 3.30
C ASP A 166 6.76 16.10 4.81
N ASN A 167 5.64 16.68 5.21
CA ASN A 167 5.10 16.68 6.58
C ASN A 167 4.00 15.62 6.82
N PHE A 168 3.81 14.69 5.87
CA PHE A 168 2.89 13.56 6.02
C PHE A 168 3.68 12.29 6.24
N CYS A 169 3.26 11.47 7.21
CA CYS A 169 3.79 10.13 7.42
C CYS A 169 2.66 9.12 7.57
N TYR A 170 2.71 8.05 6.79
CA TYR A 170 1.80 6.92 6.91
C TYR A 170 2.47 5.78 7.67
N LEU A 171 1.85 5.39 8.78
CA LEU A 171 2.23 4.22 9.58
C LEU A 171 0.99 3.35 9.77
N THR A 172 1.15 2.05 9.62
CA THR A 172 0.10 1.05 9.88
C THR A 172 0.64 -0.08 10.71
N ASP A 173 -0.23 -0.84 11.38
CA ASP A 173 0.08 -2.05 12.16
C ASP A 173 1.18 -1.85 13.21
N VAL A 174 1.26 -0.63 13.74
CA VAL A 174 2.30 -0.22 14.70
C VAL A 174 1.99 -0.76 16.08
N LYS A 175 2.89 -1.55 16.64
CA LYS A 175 2.91 -1.90 18.05
C LYS A 175 3.97 -1.12 18.82
N THR A 176 5.17 -1.02 18.26
CA THR A 176 6.29 -0.26 18.84
C THR A 176 7.07 0.46 17.76
N ILE A 177 7.74 1.54 18.13
CA ILE A 177 8.65 2.30 17.27
C ILE A 177 9.94 2.59 18.04
N GLU A 178 11.08 2.42 17.40
CA GLU A 178 12.36 2.74 17.97
C GLU A 178 12.59 4.26 18.06
N LYS A 179 13.39 4.70 19.02
CA LYS A 179 13.65 6.13 19.26
C LYS A 179 14.23 6.84 18.04
N ASP A 180 15.12 6.18 17.30
CA ASP A 180 15.73 6.78 16.12
C ASP A 180 14.72 6.92 14.99
N GLU A 181 13.77 6.00 14.87
CA GLU A 181 12.66 6.09 13.91
C GLU A 181 11.69 7.22 14.29
N LEU A 182 11.42 7.42 15.59
CA LEU A 182 10.62 8.57 16.07
C LEU A 182 11.20 9.93 15.65
N ASN A 183 12.53 10.04 15.56
CA ASN A 183 13.18 11.27 15.11
C ASN A 183 12.81 11.63 13.65
N LYS A 184 12.49 10.62 12.81
CA LYS A 184 12.05 10.82 11.44
C LYS A 184 10.64 11.40 11.34
N LEU A 185 9.86 11.39 12.43
CA LEU A 185 8.47 11.89 12.49
C LEU A 185 8.38 13.34 12.96
N LYS A 186 9.50 13.96 13.33
CA LYS A 186 9.50 15.38 13.73
C LYS A 186 8.99 16.25 12.59
N ASP A 187 8.10 17.18 12.92
CA ASP A 187 7.47 18.13 11.99
C ASP A 187 6.51 17.48 10.96
N CYS A 188 6.00 16.27 11.25
CA CYS A 188 4.88 15.68 10.53
C CYS A 188 3.54 16.20 11.05
#